data_200db86c654876cb49c394b93b9c8180
#
_entry.id   200db86c654876cb49c394b93b9c8180
#
_cell.length_a   1.000
_cell.length_b   1.000
_cell.length_c   1.000
_cell.angle_alpha   90.00
_cell.angle_beta   90.00
_cell.angle_gamma   90.00
#
_symmetry.space_group_name_H-M   'P 1'
#
loop_
_entity.id
_entity.type
_entity.pdbx_description
1 polymer ?
#
loop_
_entity_poly.entity_id
_entity_poly.type
_entity_poly.pdbx_seq_one_letter_code
_entity_poly.pdbx_strand_id
1 'polypeptide(L)'
;DLPQLAPTRVSVRATFPAASPEVVEQSVTAVLEQQLNGLEGLDSISSNSRQGGASISLRFSEGDPELNAIKVQNEVNLATRRLPQAVSRQGLRVRRSSDDLLMILGFSHPPDQYVPTFLAGWLDQSLRESLLTTPGVGDVLVFGSSDLSYRLWLDPDRLEQTNLTISDVSRALAEQNVLAAIGSLGASPAPD
;
A
#
# COMPACT_ATOMS: atom_id res chain seq x y z
N ASP A 1 11.37 -33.01 1.47
CA ASP A 1 10.98 -31.73 0.85
C ASP A 1 9.99 -32.06 -0.25
N LEU A 2 8.73 -31.69 -0.03
CA LEU A 2 7.71 -31.78 -1.09
C LEU A 2 8.02 -30.65 -2.10
N PRO A 3 8.00 -30.93 -3.41
CA PRO A 3 8.18 -29.90 -4.41
C PRO A 3 7.08 -28.84 -4.22
N GLN A 4 7.44 -27.58 -4.29
CA GLN A 4 6.48 -26.47 -4.28
C GLN A 4 5.71 -26.49 -5.61
N LEU A 5 4.63 -27.24 -5.66
CA LEU A 5 3.76 -27.40 -6.84
C LEU A 5 2.71 -26.28 -6.94
N ALA A 6 2.65 -25.37 -5.96
CA ALA A 6 1.72 -24.26 -6.01
C ALA A 6 2.24 -23.18 -6.96
N PRO A 7 1.44 -22.77 -7.97
CA PRO A 7 1.83 -21.71 -8.88
C PRO A 7 2.08 -20.41 -8.10
N THR A 8 3.19 -19.76 -8.40
CA THR A 8 3.53 -18.48 -7.77
C THR A 8 2.58 -17.40 -8.27
N ARG A 9 1.99 -16.66 -7.34
CA ARG A 9 1.16 -15.52 -7.66
C ARG A 9 1.80 -14.22 -7.17
N VAL A 10 1.84 -13.22 -8.04
CA VAL A 10 2.29 -11.87 -7.70
C VAL A 10 1.15 -10.88 -7.95
N SER A 11 0.85 -10.04 -6.99
CA SER A 11 -0.17 -9.00 -7.11
C SER A 11 0.46 -7.63 -7.21
N VAL A 12 -0.02 -6.82 -8.15
CA VAL A 12 0.32 -5.41 -8.31
C VAL A 12 -0.91 -4.58 -7.99
N ARG A 13 -0.76 -3.61 -7.10
CA ARG A 13 -1.84 -2.69 -6.75
C ARG A 13 -1.42 -1.26 -7.04
N ALA A 14 -2.28 -0.55 -7.77
CA ALA A 14 -2.15 0.87 -8.08
C ALA A 14 -3.31 1.65 -7.47
N THR A 15 -3.02 2.82 -6.88
CA THR A 15 -4.02 3.73 -6.34
C THR A 15 -4.08 4.98 -7.22
N PHE A 16 -5.29 5.33 -7.69
CA PHE A 16 -5.54 6.53 -8.47
C PHE A 16 -6.77 7.26 -7.90
N PRO A 17 -6.57 8.13 -6.88
CA PRO A 17 -7.67 8.77 -6.17
C PRO A 17 -8.63 9.51 -7.08
N ALA A 18 -9.92 9.40 -6.80
CA ALA A 18 -11.02 10.06 -7.51
C ALA A 18 -11.19 9.68 -9.00
N ALA A 19 -10.38 8.77 -9.56
CA ALA A 19 -10.54 8.32 -10.94
C ALA A 19 -11.70 7.32 -11.07
N SER A 20 -12.47 7.42 -12.18
CA SER A 20 -13.50 6.43 -12.51
C SER A 20 -12.85 5.11 -12.97
N PRO A 21 -13.57 3.98 -12.93
CA PRO A 21 -13.04 2.69 -13.38
C PRO A 21 -12.53 2.73 -14.83
N GLU A 22 -13.20 3.45 -15.73
CA GLU A 22 -12.82 3.57 -17.15
C GLU A 22 -11.50 4.34 -17.31
N VAL A 23 -11.32 5.42 -16.53
CA VAL A 23 -10.06 6.19 -16.52
C VAL A 23 -8.92 5.35 -15.94
N VAL A 24 -9.18 4.59 -14.88
CA VAL A 24 -8.19 3.67 -14.30
C VAL A 24 -7.80 2.61 -15.32
N GLU A 25 -8.77 2.01 -15.99
CA GLU A 25 -8.55 1.00 -17.03
C GLU A 25 -7.61 1.51 -18.12
N GLN A 26 -7.96 2.64 -18.73
CA GLN A 26 -7.23 3.17 -19.89
C GLN A 26 -5.83 3.71 -19.54
N SER A 27 -5.71 4.37 -18.39
CA SER A 27 -4.47 5.10 -18.05
C SER A 27 -3.52 4.35 -17.12
N VAL A 28 -4.00 3.31 -16.43
CA VAL A 28 -3.21 2.55 -15.46
C VAL A 28 -3.17 1.07 -15.82
N THR A 29 -4.33 0.41 -15.88
CA THR A 29 -4.40 -1.05 -16.06
C THR A 29 -3.83 -1.47 -17.40
N ALA A 30 -4.28 -0.87 -18.50
CA ALA A 30 -3.79 -1.20 -19.84
C ALA A 30 -2.29 -0.97 -20.01
N VAL A 31 -1.75 0.10 -19.41
CA VAL A 31 -0.32 0.40 -19.45
C VAL A 31 0.50 -0.64 -18.68
N LEU A 32 0.03 -1.06 -17.51
CA LEU A 32 0.68 -2.08 -16.70
C LEU A 32 0.58 -3.46 -17.36
N GLU A 33 -0.59 -3.84 -17.87
CA GLU A 33 -0.76 -5.11 -18.59
C GLU A 33 0.16 -5.22 -19.81
N GLN A 34 0.24 -4.16 -20.60
CA GLN A 34 1.12 -4.12 -21.77
C GLN A 34 2.58 -4.39 -21.39
N GLN A 35 3.04 -3.85 -20.26
CA GLN A 35 4.40 -4.02 -19.79
C GLN A 35 4.62 -5.41 -19.18
N LEU A 36 3.62 -5.93 -18.47
CA LEU A 36 3.72 -7.18 -17.72
C LEU A 36 3.49 -8.42 -18.58
N ASN A 37 2.79 -8.31 -19.72
CA ASN A 37 2.51 -9.44 -20.62
C ASN A 37 3.77 -10.09 -21.24
N GLY A 38 4.92 -9.41 -21.22
CA GLY A 38 6.18 -9.92 -21.74
C GLY A 38 7.01 -10.74 -20.76
N LEU A 39 6.51 -10.96 -19.54
CA LEU A 39 7.27 -11.64 -18.50
C LEU A 39 7.42 -13.15 -18.80
N GLU A 40 8.65 -13.61 -18.70
CA GLU A 40 8.99 -15.02 -18.86
C GLU A 40 8.39 -15.88 -17.72
N GLY A 41 7.77 -16.99 -18.09
CA GLY A 41 7.12 -17.90 -17.14
C GLY A 41 5.72 -17.44 -16.68
N LEU A 42 5.20 -16.34 -17.24
CA LEU A 42 3.85 -15.89 -16.98
C LEU A 42 2.84 -16.85 -17.62
N ASP A 43 1.95 -17.41 -16.80
CA ASP A 43 0.87 -18.30 -17.22
C ASP A 43 -0.41 -17.52 -17.51
N SER A 44 -0.79 -16.63 -16.60
CA SER A 44 -1.98 -15.81 -16.76
C SER A 44 -1.87 -14.47 -16.03
N ILE A 45 -2.58 -13.48 -16.57
CA ILE A 45 -2.76 -12.16 -15.99
C ILE A 45 -4.25 -11.89 -15.84
N SER A 46 -4.65 -11.37 -14.71
CA SER A 46 -6.02 -10.98 -14.41
C SER A 46 -6.02 -9.63 -13.73
N SER A 47 -6.82 -8.70 -14.24
CA SER A 47 -6.89 -7.33 -13.77
C SER A 47 -8.30 -6.96 -13.35
N ASN A 48 -8.38 -6.06 -12.38
CA ASN A 48 -9.62 -5.49 -11.92
C ASN A 48 -9.44 -3.98 -11.73
N SER A 49 -10.16 -3.20 -12.52
CA SER A 49 -10.21 -1.74 -12.43
C SER A 49 -11.46 -1.31 -11.68
N ARG A 50 -11.29 -0.46 -10.67
CA ARG A 50 -12.37 0.07 -9.83
C ARG A 50 -12.18 1.55 -9.58
N GLN A 51 -13.19 2.20 -9.05
CA GLN A 51 -13.07 3.59 -8.62
C GLN A 51 -11.90 3.74 -7.62
N GLY A 52 -10.96 4.60 -7.95
CA GLY A 52 -9.82 4.90 -7.10
C GLY A 52 -8.61 3.98 -7.25
N GLY A 53 -8.60 2.99 -8.16
CA GLY A 53 -7.41 2.18 -8.40
C GLY A 53 -7.61 0.87 -9.13
N ALA A 54 -6.50 0.18 -9.37
CA ALA A 54 -6.44 -1.11 -10.04
C ALA A 54 -5.71 -2.16 -9.21
N SER A 55 -6.07 -3.41 -9.44
CA SER A 55 -5.32 -4.58 -8.95
C SER A 55 -5.09 -5.56 -10.08
N ILE A 56 -3.85 -5.99 -10.25
CA ILE A 56 -3.42 -6.94 -11.27
C ILE A 56 -2.83 -8.15 -10.56
N SER A 57 -3.27 -9.34 -10.94
CA SER A 57 -2.78 -10.60 -10.42
C SER A 57 -2.09 -11.37 -11.54
N LEU A 58 -0.82 -11.70 -11.33
CA LEU A 58 0.01 -12.47 -12.24
C LEU A 58 0.21 -13.86 -11.65
N ARG A 59 -0.02 -14.88 -12.46
CA ARG A 59 0.25 -16.28 -12.10
C ARG A 59 1.41 -16.78 -12.94
N PHE A 60 2.36 -17.40 -12.27
CA PHE A 60 3.52 -18.04 -12.91
C PHE A 60 3.41 -19.55 -12.78
N SER A 61 3.61 -20.25 -13.88
CA SER A 61 3.60 -21.73 -13.91
C SER A 61 4.83 -22.33 -13.25
N GLU A 62 5.97 -21.63 -13.36
CA GLU A 62 7.28 -22.11 -12.91
C GLU A 62 8.13 -20.95 -12.36
N GLY A 63 9.20 -21.32 -11.65
CA GLY A 63 10.23 -20.40 -11.19
C GLY A 63 10.18 -20.09 -9.70
N ASP A 64 11.27 -19.51 -9.22
CA ASP A 64 11.39 -19.05 -7.84
C ASP A 64 10.42 -17.89 -7.55
N PRO A 65 9.59 -17.99 -6.50
CA PRO A 65 8.66 -16.95 -6.13
C PRO A 65 9.30 -15.57 -5.91
N GLU A 66 10.53 -15.52 -5.40
CA GLU A 66 11.25 -14.28 -5.19
C GLU A 66 11.72 -13.67 -6.51
N LEU A 67 12.29 -14.48 -7.38
CA LEU A 67 12.71 -14.04 -8.71
C LEU A 67 11.54 -13.50 -9.52
N ASN A 68 10.40 -14.18 -9.48
CA ASN A 68 9.20 -13.72 -10.18
C ASN A 68 8.69 -12.38 -9.65
N ALA A 69 8.71 -12.18 -8.33
CA ALA A 69 8.34 -10.89 -7.74
C ALA A 69 9.32 -9.77 -8.13
N ILE A 70 10.62 -10.05 -8.19
CA ILE A 70 11.65 -9.11 -8.64
C ILE A 70 11.45 -8.74 -10.12
N LYS A 71 11.20 -9.74 -10.99
CA LYS A 71 10.88 -9.50 -12.41
C LYS A 71 9.69 -8.56 -12.55
N VAL A 72 8.59 -8.85 -11.85
CA VAL A 72 7.39 -7.99 -11.84
C VAL A 72 7.71 -6.59 -11.33
N GLN A 73 8.46 -6.46 -10.25
CA GLN A 73 8.84 -5.14 -9.70
C GLN A 73 9.65 -4.31 -10.69
N ASN A 74 10.57 -4.93 -11.42
CA ASN A 74 11.37 -4.25 -12.43
C ASN A 74 10.50 -3.73 -13.57
N GLU A 75 9.58 -4.54 -14.09
CA GLU A 75 8.66 -4.12 -15.16
C GLU A 75 7.69 -3.03 -14.68
N VAL A 76 7.17 -3.13 -13.46
CA VAL A 76 6.34 -2.09 -12.84
C VAL A 76 7.10 -0.77 -12.71
N ASN A 77 8.38 -0.82 -12.33
CA ASN A 77 9.23 0.39 -12.23
C ASN A 77 9.42 1.05 -13.62
N LEU A 78 9.59 0.26 -14.67
CA LEU A 78 9.68 0.77 -16.04
C LEU A 78 8.35 1.41 -16.48
N ALA A 79 7.22 0.77 -16.18
CA ALA A 79 5.89 1.27 -16.49
C ALA A 79 5.56 2.58 -15.75
N THR A 80 6.14 2.81 -14.56
CA THR A 80 5.82 3.97 -13.70
C THR A 80 6.00 5.31 -14.41
N ARG A 81 6.96 5.40 -15.35
CA ARG A 81 7.22 6.62 -16.12
C ARG A 81 6.09 6.96 -17.12
N ARG A 82 5.27 5.98 -17.48
CA ARG A 82 4.15 6.11 -18.43
C ARG A 82 2.81 6.33 -17.72
N LEU A 83 2.79 6.21 -16.39
CA LEU A 83 1.59 6.35 -15.58
C LEU A 83 1.31 7.81 -15.20
N PRO A 84 0.05 8.17 -14.92
CA PRO A 84 -0.31 9.48 -14.41
C PRO A 84 0.47 9.83 -13.14
N GLN A 85 0.85 11.10 -13.00
CA GLN A 85 1.66 11.58 -11.86
C GLN A 85 1.01 11.31 -10.50
N ALA A 86 -0.33 11.33 -10.43
CA ALA A 86 -1.07 11.00 -9.21
C ALA A 86 -0.86 9.55 -8.76
N VAL A 87 -0.73 8.61 -9.71
CA VAL A 87 -0.44 7.19 -9.44
C VAL A 87 1.02 7.02 -9.06
N SER A 88 1.94 7.64 -9.81
CA SER A 88 3.39 7.52 -9.57
C SER A 88 3.80 8.09 -8.21
N ARG A 89 3.16 9.17 -7.75
CA ARG A 89 3.42 9.76 -6.42
C ARG A 89 2.95 8.88 -5.27
N GLN A 90 1.87 8.12 -5.44
CA GLN A 90 1.38 7.20 -4.41
C GLN A 90 2.15 5.87 -4.40
N GLY A 91 2.86 5.59 -5.50
CA GLY A 91 3.60 4.36 -5.71
C GLY A 91 2.71 3.17 -6.04
N LEU A 92 3.33 2.17 -6.65
CA LEU A 92 2.72 0.89 -6.93
C LEU A 92 3.24 -0.12 -5.90
N ARG A 93 2.33 -0.97 -5.43
CA ARG A 93 2.69 -2.02 -4.48
C ARG A 93 2.71 -3.36 -5.18
N VAL A 94 3.87 -3.99 -5.20
CA VAL A 94 4.05 -5.35 -5.67
C VAL A 94 4.16 -6.25 -4.46
N ARG A 95 3.34 -7.29 -4.39
CA ARG A 95 3.37 -8.28 -3.32
C ARG A 95 3.30 -9.69 -3.90
N ARG A 96 4.03 -10.60 -3.30
CA ARG A 96 3.77 -12.03 -3.47
C ARG A 96 2.42 -12.33 -2.83
N SER A 97 1.61 -13.09 -3.50
CA SER A 97 0.35 -13.59 -2.96
C SER A 97 0.46 -15.10 -2.87
N SER A 98 0.38 -15.63 -1.69
CA SER A 98 0.09 -17.03 -1.46
C SER A 98 -1.42 -17.17 -1.38
N ASP A 99 -2.00 -18.12 -2.10
CA ASP A 99 -3.45 -18.42 -2.00
C ASP A 99 -3.76 -19.24 -0.74
N ASP A 100 -2.74 -19.70 -0.04
CA ASP A 100 -2.90 -20.56 1.12
C ASP A 100 -3.14 -19.74 2.38
N LEU A 101 -4.40 -19.64 2.75
CA LEU A 101 -4.79 -19.13 4.05
C LEU A 101 -4.43 -20.19 5.12
N LEU A 102 -3.34 -19.91 5.85
CA LEU A 102 -2.86 -20.83 6.88
C LEU A 102 -3.77 -20.83 8.11
N MET A 103 -4.18 -19.66 8.58
CA MET A 103 -4.91 -19.51 9.83
C MET A 103 -5.68 -18.18 9.87
N ILE A 104 -6.85 -18.21 10.51
CA ILE A 104 -7.60 -17.01 10.89
C ILE A 104 -7.65 -16.98 12.42
N LEU A 105 -7.15 -15.88 13.00
CA LEU A 105 -7.21 -15.64 14.45
C LEU A 105 -8.25 -14.56 14.74
N GLY A 106 -9.20 -14.88 15.62
CA GLY A 106 -10.19 -13.92 16.11
C GLY A 106 -9.78 -13.39 17.48
N PHE A 107 -9.72 -12.08 17.64
CA PHE A 107 -9.46 -11.42 18.91
C PHE A 107 -10.70 -10.66 19.36
N SER A 108 -11.09 -10.87 20.60
CA SER A 108 -12.20 -10.15 21.22
C SER A 108 -11.78 -9.65 22.60
N HIS A 109 -12.39 -8.57 23.04
CA HIS A 109 -12.21 -8.03 24.38
C HIS A 109 -13.57 -7.85 25.05
N PRO A 110 -13.64 -7.90 26.39
CA PRO A 110 -14.84 -7.52 27.12
C PRO A 110 -15.19 -6.05 26.79
N PRO A 111 -16.49 -5.71 26.59
CA PRO A 111 -16.90 -4.40 26.09
C PRO A 111 -16.51 -3.22 26.98
N ASP A 112 -16.20 -3.46 28.24
CA ASP A 112 -15.96 -2.42 29.25
C ASP A 112 -14.48 -2.08 29.53
N GLN A 113 -13.53 -2.80 28.89
CA GLN A 113 -12.11 -2.64 29.24
C GLN A 113 -11.29 -1.86 28.23
N TYR A 114 -11.58 -1.91 26.95
CA TYR A 114 -10.78 -1.25 25.91
C TYR A 114 -11.63 -0.69 24.77
N VAL A 115 -11.16 0.41 24.19
CA VAL A 115 -11.75 0.96 22.96
C VAL A 115 -11.31 0.07 21.77
N PRO A 116 -12.21 -0.29 20.84
CA PRO A 116 -11.87 -1.16 19.69
C PRO A 116 -10.65 -0.71 18.88
N THR A 117 -10.42 0.59 18.79
CA THR A 117 -9.26 1.20 18.12
C THR A 117 -7.93 0.87 18.80
N PHE A 118 -7.93 0.72 20.13
CA PHE A 118 -6.72 0.33 20.87
C PHE A 118 -6.30 -1.10 20.55
N LEU A 119 -7.25 -2.02 20.56
CA LEU A 119 -6.97 -3.43 20.23
C LEU A 119 -6.46 -3.57 18.79
N ALA A 120 -7.09 -2.87 17.85
CA ALA A 120 -6.68 -2.86 16.46
C ALA A 120 -5.25 -2.31 16.27
N GLY A 121 -4.92 -1.21 16.91
CA GLY A 121 -3.57 -0.64 16.86
C GLY A 121 -2.52 -1.56 17.50
N TRP A 122 -2.85 -2.20 18.63
CA TRP A 122 -1.95 -3.16 19.26
C TRP A 122 -1.71 -4.40 18.39
N LEU A 123 -2.76 -4.92 17.75
CA LEU A 123 -2.67 -6.05 16.83
C LEU A 123 -1.77 -5.72 15.62
N ASP A 124 -1.94 -4.53 15.04
CA ASP A 124 -1.15 -4.11 13.88
C ASP A 124 0.32 -3.85 14.23
N GLN A 125 0.60 -3.19 15.36
CA GLN A 125 1.97 -2.86 15.74
C GLN A 125 2.74 -4.00 16.39
N SER A 126 2.11 -4.79 17.25
CA SER A 126 2.84 -5.77 18.06
C SER A 126 2.69 -7.19 17.54
N LEU A 127 1.46 -7.62 17.29
CA LEU A 127 1.21 -9.01 16.91
C LEU A 127 1.57 -9.28 15.45
N ARG A 128 1.21 -8.35 14.56
CA ARG A 128 1.52 -8.48 13.14
C ARG A 128 3.02 -8.55 12.89
N GLU A 129 3.82 -7.69 13.52
CA GLU A 129 5.27 -7.74 13.38
C GLU A 129 5.86 -9.04 13.92
N SER A 130 5.40 -9.48 15.08
CA SER A 130 5.84 -10.75 15.68
C SER A 130 5.55 -11.94 14.78
N LEU A 131 4.37 -11.98 14.15
CA LEU A 131 4.00 -13.05 13.23
C LEU A 131 4.79 -12.99 11.92
N LEU A 132 5.03 -11.81 11.36
CA LEU A 132 5.82 -11.63 10.14
C LEU A 132 7.28 -12.05 10.29
N THR A 133 7.84 -12.00 11.51
CA THR A 133 9.20 -12.47 11.78
C THR A 133 9.31 -13.99 11.95
N THR A 134 8.16 -14.68 11.99
CA THR A 134 8.14 -16.14 12.12
C THR A 134 8.47 -16.80 10.77
N PRO A 135 9.46 -17.70 10.71
CA PRO A 135 9.80 -18.39 9.47
C PRO A 135 8.61 -19.15 8.88
N GLY A 136 8.35 -18.94 7.58
CA GLY A 136 7.24 -19.56 6.86
C GLY A 136 5.96 -18.73 6.80
N VAL A 137 5.88 -17.59 7.51
CA VAL A 137 4.77 -16.65 7.39
C VAL A 137 5.04 -15.67 6.25
N GLY A 138 4.22 -15.70 5.21
CA GLY A 138 4.37 -14.84 4.03
C GLY A 138 3.72 -13.47 4.16
N ASP A 139 2.53 -13.39 4.75
CA ASP A 139 1.82 -12.13 5.02
C ASP A 139 0.83 -12.29 6.18
N VAL A 140 0.52 -11.17 6.84
CA VAL A 140 -0.46 -11.09 7.92
C VAL A 140 -1.42 -9.95 7.64
N LEU A 141 -2.70 -10.29 7.47
CA LEU A 141 -3.77 -9.33 7.23
C LEU A 141 -4.56 -9.10 8.52
N VAL A 142 -4.66 -7.84 8.94
CA VAL A 142 -5.49 -7.45 10.09
C VAL A 142 -6.80 -6.87 9.58
N PHE A 143 -7.93 -7.52 9.93
CA PHE A 143 -9.26 -7.04 9.58
C PHE A 143 -9.89 -6.31 10.78
N GLY A 144 -10.68 -5.29 10.50
CA GLY A 144 -11.38 -4.53 11.55
C GLY A 144 -10.52 -3.46 12.23
N SER A 145 -9.27 -3.28 11.80
CA SER A 145 -8.50 -2.10 12.19
C SER A 145 -9.04 -0.87 11.45
N SER A 146 -9.36 0.16 12.19
CA SER A 146 -9.62 1.48 11.63
C SER A 146 -8.40 2.35 11.88
N ASP A 147 -7.80 2.85 10.82
CA ASP A 147 -6.74 3.85 10.93
C ASP A 147 -7.27 5.08 11.65
N LEU A 148 -6.47 5.59 12.57
CA LEU A 148 -6.80 6.84 13.26
C LEU A 148 -6.80 7.96 12.22
N SER A 149 -7.94 8.57 12.00
CA SER A 149 -8.08 9.69 11.08
C SER A 149 -8.56 10.93 11.80
N TYR A 150 -7.94 12.06 11.51
CA TYR A 150 -8.41 13.36 11.98
C TYR A 150 -9.40 13.96 10.98
N ARG A 151 -10.60 14.29 11.44
CA ARG A 151 -11.58 15.04 10.66
C ARG A 151 -11.53 16.49 11.07
N LEU A 152 -11.23 17.35 10.12
CA LEU A 152 -11.22 18.79 10.30
C LEU A 152 -12.54 19.36 9.80
N TRP A 153 -13.26 20.01 10.69
CA TRP A 153 -14.47 20.75 10.35
C TRP A 153 -14.10 22.21 10.20
N LEU A 154 -14.21 22.71 8.98
CA LEU A 154 -13.93 24.11 8.67
C LEU A 154 -15.21 24.92 8.81
N ASP A 155 -15.10 26.05 9.52
CA ASP A 155 -16.18 27.03 9.67
C ASP A 155 -16.15 28.01 8.49
N PRO A 156 -17.19 28.02 7.63
CA PRO A 156 -17.22 28.89 6.45
C PRO A 156 -17.15 30.39 6.81
N ASP A 157 -17.82 30.82 7.89
CA ASP A 157 -17.88 32.22 8.30
C ASP A 157 -16.49 32.69 8.75
N ARG A 158 -15.73 31.86 9.42
CA ARG A 158 -14.35 32.16 9.82
C ARG A 158 -13.41 32.20 8.63
N LEU A 159 -13.57 31.31 7.66
CA LEU A 159 -12.77 31.33 6.42
C LEU A 159 -13.01 32.65 5.66
N GLU A 160 -14.26 33.11 5.56
CA GLU A 160 -14.59 34.35 4.89
C GLU A 160 -14.01 35.56 5.65
N GLN A 161 -14.14 35.62 6.98
CA GLN A 161 -13.57 36.67 7.82
C GLN A 161 -12.04 36.78 7.72
N THR A 162 -11.36 35.68 7.48
CA THR A 162 -9.90 35.63 7.37
C THR A 162 -9.38 35.66 5.94
N ASN A 163 -10.28 35.76 4.94
CA ASN A 163 -9.95 35.69 3.52
C ASN A 163 -9.17 34.42 3.13
N LEU A 164 -9.43 33.29 3.81
CA LEU A 164 -8.79 32.00 3.54
C LEU A 164 -9.73 31.10 2.75
N THR A 165 -9.15 30.36 1.83
CA THR A 165 -9.84 29.32 1.07
C THR A 165 -9.58 27.93 1.67
N ILE A 166 -10.42 26.95 1.37
CA ILE A 166 -10.20 25.55 1.74
C ILE A 166 -8.84 25.04 1.20
N SER A 167 -8.44 25.53 0.02
CA SER A 167 -7.13 25.20 -0.58
C SER A 167 -5.96 25.72 0.23
N ASP A 168 -6.08 26.90 0.87
CA ASP A 168 -5.02 27.45 1.70
C ASP A 168 -4.85 26.65 2.98
N VAL A 169 -5.95 26.22 3.59
CA VAL A 169 -5.91 25.34 4.76
C VAL A 169 -5.29 23.98 4.40
N SER A 170 -5.68 23.40 3.26
CA SER A 170 -5.11 22.13 2.80
C SER A 170 -3.61 22.23 2.52
N ARG A 171 -3.17 23.35 1.94
CA ARG A 171 -1.76 23.61 1.67
C ARG A 171 -0.97 23.75 2.97
N ALA A 172 -1.46 24.56 3.90
CA ALA A 172 -0.81 24.76 5.20
C ALA A 172 -0.69 23.45 5.99
N LEU A 173 -1.72 22.60 5.95
CA LEU A 173 -1.67 21.27 6.56
C LEU A 173 -0.60 20.38 5.90
N ALA A 174 -0.54 20.37 4.58
CA ALA A 174 0.45 19.57 3.83
C ALA A 174 1.89 20.04 4.10
N GLU A 175 2.11 21.35 4.22
CA GLU A 175 3.42 21.94 4.51
C GLU A 175 3.86 21.72 5.97
N GLN A 176 2.95 21.70 6.91
CA GLN A 176 3.25 21.52 8.34
C GLN A 176 3.24 20.05 8.80
N ASN A 177 2.61 19.16 8.04
CA ASN A 177 2.56 17.73 8.35
C ASN A 177 3.78 16.99 7.76
N VAL A 178 4.97 17.53 8.00
CA VAL A 178 6.24 16.94 7.58
C VAL A 178 7.08 16.68 8.82
N LEU A 179 7.42 15.42 9.03
CA LEU A 179 8.45 15.02 9.99
C LEU A 179 9.82 15.46 9.41
N ALA A 180 10.27 16.66 9.80
CA ALA A 180 11.61 17.11 9.51
C ALA A 180 12.57 16.60 10.59
N ALA A 181 13.58 15.83 10.20
CA ALA A 181 14.70 15.54 11.07
C ALA A 181 15.50 16.83 11.26
N ILE A 182 15.25 17.53 12.35
CA ILE A 182 16.07 18.66 12.78
C ILE A 182 17.34 18.03 13.35
N GLY A 183 18.47 18.23 12.67
CA GLY A 183 19.77 17.74 13.13
C GLY A 183 20.02 18.14 14.60
N SER A 184 20.81 17.35 15.32
CA SER A 184 21.13 17.61 16.71
C SER A 184 21.88 18.93 16.85
N LEU A 185 21.31 19.88 17.56
CA LEU A 185 21.98 21.08 18.04
C LEU A 185 22.97 20.66 19.14
N GLY A 186 24.26 20.89 18.94
CA GLY A 186 25.26 20.71 19.99
C GLY A 186 26.15 19.46 19.87
N ALA A 187 26.29 18.87 18.69
CA ALA A 187 27.42 17.96 18.46
C ALA A 187 28.72 18.76 18.54
N SER A 188 29.54 18.56 19.56
CA SER A 188 30.89 19.07 19.62
C SER A 188 31.66 18.67 18.36
N PRO A 189 32.47 19.57 17.75
CA PRO A 189 33.38 19.15 16.70
C PRO A 189 34.27 18.03 17.25
N ALA A 190 34.43 16.95 16.49
CA ALA A 190 35.35 15.90 16.83
C ALA A 190 36.75 16.53 16.99
N PRO A 191 37.49 16.24 18.04
CA PRO A 191 38.90 16.68 18.13
C PRO A 191 39.71 16.01 17.01
N ASP A 192 40.62 16.77 16.40
CA ASP A 192 41.60 16.34 15.41
C ASP A 192 42.44 15.15 15.90
#